data_d6e7597c639c4ce774689bc51c69aef5
#
_entry.id   d6e7597c639c4ce774689bc51c69aef5
#
_cell.length_a   1.000
_cell.length_b   1.000
_cell.length_c   1.000
_cell.angle_alpha   90.00
_cell.angle_beta   90.00
_cell.angle_gamma   90.00
#
_symmetry.space_group_name_H-M   'P 1'
#
loop_
_entity.id
_entity.type
_entity.pdbx_description
1 polymer ?
#
loop_
_entity_poly.entity_id
_entity_poly.type
_entity_poly.pdbx_seq_one_letter_code
_entity_poly.pdbx_strand_id
1 'polypeptide(L)'
;VMAGDFLNPSLLGGMKLNGEKIRGKQMIEVMNAMNFDLVAFGNHEFDIPKKDLQNRINESSFPWISANVFNKILDTIKPFYQEIKGVSRSIKGSFIKEISDADGTNIKIGFISVCIPSNPKEYVLYKDMFSSIQNEYNLIKEEVDVVLGLTHVKIEHDREIARLLPN
;
A
#
# COMPACT_ATOMS: atom_id res chain seq x y z
N VAL A 1 5.76 5.57 -7.82
CA VAL A 1 4.76 5.07 -6.85
C VAL A 1 3.62 4.36 -7.57
N MET A 2 2.86 3.47 -6.87
CA MET A 2 1.73 2.72 -7.43
C MET A 2 0.56 2.68 -6.44
N ALA A 3 -0.63 3.01 -6.92
CA ALA A 3 -1.84 3.11 -6.10
C ALA A 3 -2.72 1.83 -6.20
N GLY A 4 -2.14 0.65 -5.98
CA GLY A 4 -2.86 -0.62 -5.89
C GLY A 4 -3.22 -1.30 -7.21
N ASP A 5 -3.84 -2.48 -7.10
CA ASP A 5 -4.36 -3.35 -8.19
C ASP A 5 -3.32 -3.76 -9.25
N PHE A 6 -2.10 -4.05 -8.81
CA PHE A 6 -1.03 -4.46 -9.70
C PHE A 6 -0.69 -5.97 -9.62
N LEU A 7 -1.07 -6.66 -8.55
CA LEU A 7 -0.84 -8.10 -8.44
C LEU A 7 -1.91 -8.91 -9.18
N ASN A 8 -3.16 -8.43 -9.19
CA ASN A 8 -4.33 -9.08 -9.75
C ASN A 8 -5.38 -8.01 -10.17
N PRO A 9 -6.24 -8.24 -11.19
CA PRO A 9 -6.29 -9.44 -12.04
C PRO A 9 -5.20 -9.45 -13.13
N SER A 10 -4.70 -10.65 -13.45
CA SER A 10 -3.72 -10.84 -14.53
C SER A 10 -3.84 -12.24 -15.12
N LEU A 11 -3.83 -12.35 -16.45
CA LEU A 11 -3.75 -13.64 -17.14
C LEU A 11 -2.48 -14.40 -16.74
N LEU A 12 -1.35 -13.71 -16.63
CA LEU A 12 -0.08 -14.29 -16.19
C LEU A 12 -0.15 -14.82 -14.76
N GLY A 13 -0.90 -14.15 -13.86
CA GLY A 13 -1.10 -14.59 -12.48
C GLY A 13 -1.73 -15.99 -12.36
N GLY A 14 -2.56 -16.39 -13.34
CA GLY A 14 -3.16 -17.71 -13.42
C GLY A 14 -2.25 -18.81 -13.96
N MET A 15 -1.17 -18.44 -14.65
CA MET A 15 -0.22 -19.39 -15.25
C MET A 15 0.67 -20.04 -14.19
N LYS A 16 1.29 -21.17 -14.58
CA LYS A 16 2.26 -21.88 -13.73
C LYS A 16 3.67 -21.70 -14.28
N LEU A 17 4.60 -21.43 -13.37
CA LEU A 17 6.04 -21.49 -13.60
C LEU A 17 6.62 -22.49 -12.61
N ASN A 18 7.33 -23.49 -13.10
CA ASN A 18 7.90 -24.58 -12.29
C ASN A 18 6.87 -25.29 -11.39
N GLY A 19 5.63 -25.44 -11.89
CA GLY A 19 4.55 -26.12 -11.16
C GLY A 19 3.72 -25.23 -10.23
N GLU A 20 4.17 -24.02 -9.90
CA GLU A 20 3.49 -23.06 -9.03
C GLU A 20 2.82 -21.94 -9.82
N LYS A 21 1.65 -21.47 -9.37
CA LYS A 21 0.98 -20.30 -9.96
C LYS A 21 1.80 -19.03 -9.69
N ILE A 22 1.91 -18.17 -10.70
CA ILE A 22 2.69 -16.91 -10.64
C ILE A 22 2.12 -15.92 -9.64
N ARG A 23 0.80 -15.69 -9.63
CA ARG A 23 0.06 -14.90 -8.63
C ARG A 23 0.75 -13.57 -8.27
N GLY A 24 1.01 -12.74 -9.26
CA GLY A 24 1.58 -11.41 -9.08
C GLY A 24 3.11 -11.35 -8.96
N LYS A 25 3.82 -12.49 -8.91
CA LYS A 25 5.29 -12.51 -8.79
C LYS A 25 5.98 -11.73 -9.91
N GLN A 26 5.49 -11.86 -11.15
CA GLN A 26 5.99 -11.12 -12.31
C GLN A 26 5.93 -9.60 -12.12
N MET A 27 4.90 -9.10 -11.44
CA MET A 27 4.78 -7.66 -11.18
C MET A 27 5.80 -7.20 -10.14
N ILE A 28 5.99 -7.98 -9.08
CA ILE A 28 7.01 -7.66 -8.07
C ILE A 28 8.41 -7.64 -8.69
N GLU A 29 8.76 -8.62 -9.53
CA GLU A 29 10.07 -8.68 -10.20
C GLU A 29 10.29 -7.47 -11.12
N VAL A 30 9.27 -7.09 -11.92
CA VAL A 30 9.34 -5.90 -12.79
C VAL A 30 9.46 -4.63 -11.96
N MET A 31 8.63 -4.46 -10.93
CA MET A 31 8.63 -3.24 -10.10
C MET A 31 9.91 -3.11 -9.28
N ASN A 32 10.50 -4.23 -8.82
CA ASN A 32 11.82 -4.23 -8.19
C ASN A 32 12.89 -3.76 -9.17
N ALA A 33 12.88 -4.26 -10.42
CA ALA A 33 13.81 -3.85 -11.46
C ALA A 33 13.65 -2.38 -11.89
N MET A 34 12.42 -1.83 -11.77
CA MET A 34 12.12 -0.42 -12.04
C MET A 34 12.43 0.50 -10.86
N ASN A 35 12.90 -0.02 -9.72
CA ASN A 35 13.17 0.73 -8.48
C ASN A 35 11.97 1.57 -8.02
N PHE A 36 10.82 0.94 -7.84
CA PHE A 36 9.66 1.63 -7.26
C PHE A 36 9.97 2.13 -5.85
N ASP A 37 9.51 3.34 -5.54
CA ASP A 37 9.73 3.97 -4.23
C ASP A 37 8.70 3.58 -3.19
N LEU A 38 7.45 3.33 -3.62
CA LEU A 38 6.32 3.14 -2.71
C LEU A 38 5.13 2.55 -3.45
N VAL A 39 4.37 1.70 -2.76
CA VAL A 39 3.09 1.19 -3.24
C VAL A 39 2.02 1.23 -2.15
N ALA A 40 0.77 1.35 -2.58
CA ALA A 40 -0.41 1.17 -1.74
C ALA A 40 -1.15 -0.12 -2.09
N PHE A 41 -1.98 -0.64 -1.18
CA PHE A 41 -2.92 -1.70 -1.52
C PHE A 41 -4.09 -1.15 -2.36
N GLY A 42 -4.46 -1.92 -3.39
CA GLY A 42 -5.79 -1.89 -3.95
C GLY A 42 -6.64 -3.06 -3.43
N ASN A 43 -7.88 -3.15 -3.83
CA ASN A 43 -8.76 -4.23 -3.36
C ASN A 43 -8.46 -5.58 -4.03
N HIS A 44 -7.90 -5.59 -5.23
CA HIS A 44 -7.56 -6.82 -5.96
C HIS A 44 -6.24 -7.47 -5.52
N GLU A 45 -5.39 -6.82 -4.74
CA GLU A 45 -4.27 -7.47 -4.07
C GLU A 45 -4.73 -8.63 -3.18
N PHE A 46 -5.96 -8.54 -2.63
CA PHE A 46 -6.52 -9.56 -1.75
C PHE A 46 -7.21 -10.70 -2.48
N ASP A 47 -7.29 -10.70 -3.82
CA ASP A 47 -7.87 -11.79 -4.60
C ASP A 47 -6.97 -13.02 -4.71
N ILE A 48 -5.69 -12.88 -4.43
CA ILE A 48 -4.76 -14.01 -4.30
C ILE A 48 -4.81 -14.57 -2.86
N PRO A 49 -4.44 -15.86 -2.66
CA PRO A 49 -4.39 -16.43 -1.32
C PRO A 49 -3.46 -15.65 -0.39
N LYS A 50 -3.83 -15.56 0.89
CA LYS A 50 -3.08 -14.83 1.92
C LYS A 50 -1.58 -15.15 1.92
N LYS A 51 -1.21 -16.44 1.78
CA LYS A 51 0.20 -16.88 1.73
C LYS A 51 0.92 -16.25 0.54
N ASP A 52 0.27 -16.23 -0.63
CA ASP A 52 0.87 -15.66 -1.84
C ASP A 52 1.01 -14.14 -1.72
N LEU A 53 0.01 -13.44 -1.18
CA LEU A 53 0.10 -12.01 -0.90
C LEU A 53 1.27 -11.72 0.05
N GLN A 54 1.41 -12.47 1.14
CA GLN A 54 2.53 -12.28 2.07
C GLN A 54 3.88 -12.50 1.40
N ASN A 55 3.97 -13.50 0.51
CA ASN A 55 5.18 -13.72 -0.28
C ASN A 55 5.48 -12.52 -1.19
N ARG A 56 4.48 -11.97 -1.88
CA ARG A 56 4.65 -10.78 -2.76
C ARG A 56 5.12 -9.57 -1.96
N ILE A 57 4.54 -9.34 -0.78
CA ILE A 57 4.97 -8.27 0.12
C ILE A 57 6.44 -8.46 0.54
N ASN A 58 6.83 -9.67 0.91
CA ASN A 58 8.20 -9.96 1.35
C ASN A 58 9.24 -9.94 0.21
N GLU A 59 8.83 -10.25 -1.02
CA GLU A 59 9.68 -10.22 -2.22
C GLU A 59 9.90 -8.81 -2.77
N SER A 60 9.06 -7.83 -2.38
CA SER A 60 9.19 -6.45 -2.86
C SER A 60 10.36 -5.73 -2.17
N SER A 61 11.16 -5.01 -2.95
CA SER A 61 12.26 -4.17 -2.46
C SER A 61 11.79 -2.77 -2.03
N PHE A 62 10.54 -2.45 -2.26
CA PHE A 62 9.88 -1.18 -1.96
C PHE A 62 8.92 -1.31 -0.78
N PRO A 63 8.69 -0.22 -0.01
CA PRO A 63 7.71 -0.21 1.07
C PRO A 63 6.27 -0.22 0.55
N TRP A 64 5.37 -0.71 1.41
CA TRP A 64 3.93 -0.68 1.24
C TRP A 64 3.32 0.25 2.29
N ILE A 65 2.20 0.92 1.96
CA ILE A 65 1.42 1.71 2.91
C ILE A 65 -0.07 1.42 2.83
N SER A 66 -0.77 1.51 3.95
CA SER A 66 -2.23 1.55 4.04
C SER A 66 -2.69 2.00 5.42
N ALA A 67 -3.54 3.01 5.48
CA ALA A 67 -4.11 3.51 6.73
C ALA A 67 -5.34 2.71 7.20
N ASN A 68 -6.09 2.11 6.26
CA ASN A 68 -7.37 1.49 6.59
C ASN A 68 -7.45 -0.02 6.38
N VAL A 69 -6.41 -0.68 5.83
CA VAL A 69 -6.44 -2.12 5.57
C VAL A 69 -5.57 -2.87 6.57
N PHE A 70 -6.18 -3.87 7.21
CA PHE A 70 -5.56 -4.64 8.28
C PHE A 70 -5.69 -6.14 8.03
N ASN A 71 -4.71 -6.90 8.52
CA ASN A 71 -4.75 -8.35 8.56
C ASN A 71 -5.55 -8.82 9.78
N LYS A 72 -6.62 -9.60 9.52
CA LYS A 72 -7.41 -10.25 10.55
C LYS A 72 -6.91 -11.67 10.76
N ILE A 73 -6.51 -11.99 11.98
CA ILE A 73 -6.04 -13.32 12.39
C ILE A 73 -6.88 -13.75 13.59
N LEU A 74 -7.88 -14.61 13.36
CA LEU A 74 -8.88 -14.94 14.37
C LEU A 74 -9.53 -13.66 14.91
N ASP A 75 -9.45 -13.41 16.21
CA ASP A 75 -9.99 -12.21 16.88
C ASP A 75 -8.97 -11.05 16.95
N THR A 76 -7.78 -11.21 16.35
CA THR A 76 -6.74 -10.19 16.40
C THR A 76 -6.66 -9.42 15.09
N ILE A 77 -6.65 -8.09 15.21
CA ILE A 77 -6.48 -7.18 14.07
C ILE A 77 -5.10 -6.54 14.20
N LYS A 78 -4.27 -6.70 13.17
CA LYS A 78 -2.91 -6.14 13.10
C LYS A 78 -2.66 -5.55 11.71
N PRO A 79 -1.77 -4.58 11.56
CA PRO A 79 -1.27 -4.20 10.24
C PRO A 79 -0.70 -5.43 9.50
N PHE A 80 -0.75 -5.42 8.19
CA PHE A 80 0.10 -6.32 7.40
C PHE A 80 1.56 -6.01 7.71
N TYR A 81 2.47 -6.90 7.34
CA TYR A 81 3.89 -6.73 7.60
C TYR A 81 4.71 -7.14 6.39
N GLN A 82 5.89 -6.60 6.28
CA GLN A 82 6.91 -6.97 5.32
C GLN A 82 8.11 -7.54 6.06
N GLU A 83 8.59 -8.70 5.61
CA GLU A 83 9.78 -9.32 6.17
C GLU A 83 10.96 -9.15 5.19
N ILE A 84 11.97 -8.41 5.63
CA ILE A 84 13.19 -8.15 4.84
C ILE A 84 14.39 -8.64 5.64
N LYS A 85 15.13 -9.61 5.10
CA LYS A 85 16.34 -10.17 5.73
C LYS A 85 16.10 -10.63 7.18
N GLY A 86 14.94 -11.25 7.43
CA GLY A 86 14.56 -11.74 8.77
C GLY A 86 14.06 -10.68 9.75
N VAL A 87 13.93 -9.43 9.31
CA VAL A 87 13.34 -8.34 10.12
C VAL A 87 11.93 -8.07 9.65
N SER A 88 10.96 -8.25 10.55
CA SER A 88 9.55 -7.95 10.29
C SER A 88 9.25 -6.48 10.58
N ARG A 89 8.64 -5.80 9.62
CA ARG A 89 8.23 -4.40 9.73
C ARG A 89 6.74 -4.28 9.43
N SER A 90 5.98 -3.68 10.34
CA SER A 90 4.56 -3.39 10.10
C SER A 90 4.40 -2.40 8.95
N ILE A 91 3.44 -2.66 8.07
CA ILE A 91 3.01 -1.71 7.04
C ILE A 91 2.31 -0.56 7.76
N LYS A 92 2.78 0.67 7.50
CA LYS A 92 2.26 1.90 8.09
C LYS A 92 1.16 2.51 7.23
N GLY A 93 0.40 3.45 7.77
CA GLY A 93 -0.61 4.22 7.02
C GLY A 93 0.00 5.31 6.16
N SER A 94 1.20 5.75 6.48
CA SER A 94 1.93 6.84 5.83
C SER A 94 3.39 6.51 5.58
N PHE A 95 4.00 7.27 4.66
CA PHE A 95 5.43 7.21 4.34
C PHE A 95 5.94 8.62 4.00
N ILE A 96 7.07 9.01 4.57
CA ILE A 96 7.73 10.29 4.29
C ILE A 96 8.95 10.03 3.41
N LYS A 97 9.01 10.72 2.27
CA LYS A 97 10.15 10.71 1.35
C LYS A 97 10.76 12.09 1.31
N GLU A 98 12.05 12.17 1.60
CA GLU A 98 12.84 13.36 1.39
C GLU A 98 13.51 13.33 0.01
N ILE A 99 13.39 14.41 -0.73
CA ILE A 99 13.99 14.60 -2.06
C ILE A 99 14.88 15.82 -1.99
N SER A 100 16.11 15.67 -2.49
CA SER A 100 17.08 16.75 -2.57
C SER A 100 17.33 17.13 -4.03
N ASP A 101 17.34 18.40 -4.34
CA ASP A 101 17.73 18.91 -5.66
C ASP A 101 19.26 19.12 -5.71
N ALA A 102 19.78 19.35 -6.91
CA ALA A 102 21.20 19.55 -7.17
C ALA A 102 21.77 20.82 -6.49
N ASP A 103 20.93 21.81 -6.20
CA ASP A 103 21.31 23.04 -5.48
C ASP A 103 21.31 22.89 -3.95
N GLY A 104 20.93 21.70 -3.43
CA GLY A 104 20.84 21.39 -2.00
C GLY A 104 19.48 21.72 -1.38
N THR A 105 18.49 22.15 -2.16
CA THR A 105 17.11 22.33 -1.68
C THR A 105 16.50 20.97 -1.36
N ASN A 106 15.91 20.83 -0.19
CA ASN A 106 15.24 19.60 0.26
C ASN A 106 13.74 19.82 0.36
N ILE A 107 12.96 18.83 -0.05
CA ILE A 107 11.52 18.77 0.16
C ILE A 107 11.14 17.43 0.79
N LYS A 108 10.27 17.45 1.81
CA LYS A 108 9.69 16.28 2.44
C LYS A 108 8.28 16.08 1.94
N ILE A 109 8.05 14.96 1.28
CA ILE A 109 6.74 14.55 0.77
C ILE A 109 6.18 13.47 1.68
N GLY A 110 5.02 13.72 2.29
CA GLY A 110 4.24 12.74 3.03
C GLY A 110 3.26 12.03 2.11
N PHE A 111 3.31 10.70 2.06
CA PHE A 111 2.31 9.88 1.38
C PHE A 111 1.39 9.24 2.42
N ILE A 112 0.07 9.34 2.19
CA ILE A 112 -0.95 8.67 2.98
C ILE A 112 -1.82 7.82 2.06
N SER A 113 -2.32 6.67 2.53
CA SER A 113 -3.04 5.76 1.66
C SER A 113 -4.27 5.16 2.31
N VAL A 114 -5.35 5.10 1.51
CA VAL A 114 -6.56 4.30 1.81
C VAL A 114 -7.00 3.53 0.58
N CYS A 115 -7.63 2.38 0.84
CA CYS A 115 -8.18 1.48 -0.18
C CYS A 115 -9.69 1.34 0.02
N ILE A 116 -10.43 1.23 -1.10
CA ILE A 116 -11.87 0.98 -1.09
C ILE A 116 -12.18 -0.40 -0.48
N PRO A 117 -13.16 -0.50 0.44
CA PRO A 117 -13.58 -1.77 1.02
C PRO A 117 -14.44 -2.56 0.01
N SER A 118 -13.80 -3.19 -0.98
CA SER A 118 -14.44 -4.00 -2.00
C SER A 118 -14.00 -5.45 -1.88
N ASN A 119 -14.95 -6.38 -2.03
CA ASN A 119 -14.70 -7.82 -2.03
C ASN A 119 -13.82 -8.32 -0.84
N PRO A 120 -14.20 -8.02 0.41
CA PRO A 120 -13.37 -8.33 1.57
C PRO A 120 -13.17 -9.85 1.72
N LYS A 121 -11.96 -10.29 1.98
CA LYS A 121 -11.62 -11.67 2.32
C LYS A 121 -11.65 -11.86 3.83
N GLU A 122 -11.81 -13.09 4.30
CA GLU A 122 -11.90 -13.42 5.75
C GLU A 122 -10.70 -12.88 6.56
N TYR A 123 -9.52 -12.82 5.93
CA TYR A 123 -8.30 -12.33 6.56
C TYR A 123 -8.05 -10.83 6.43
N VAL A 124 -8.99 -10.08 5.80
CA VAL A 124 -8.86 -8.64 5.57
C VAL A 124 -9.94 -7.88 6.33
N LEU A 125 -9.55 -6.87 7.06
CA LEU A 125 -10.45 -5.91 7.70
C LEU A 125 -10.16 -4.52 7.16
N TYR A 126 -11.21 -3.86 6.70
CA TYR A 126 -11.17 -2.45 6.33
C TYR A 126 -11.74 -1.60 7.47
N LYS A 127 -10.97 -0.63 7.93
CA LYS A 127 -11.48 0.45 8.78
C LYS A 127 -12.10 1.54 7.91
N ASP A 128 -12.85 2.45 8.53
CA ASP A 128 -13.39 3.61 7.85
C ASP A 128 -12.27 4.42 7.19
N MET A 129 -12.40 4.70 5.88
CA MET A 129 -11.33 5.30 5.09
C MET A 129 -11.13 6.79 5.42
N PHE A 130 -12.22 7.51 5.71
CA PHE A 130 -12.15 8.95 5.96
C PHE A 130 -11.48 9.26 7.28
N SER A 131 -11.89 8.57 8.36
CA SER A 131 -11.24 8.70 9.65
C SER A 131 -9.81 8.20 9.64
N SER A 132 -9.52 7.12 8.91
CA SER A 132 -8.17 6.57 8.81
C SER A 132 -7.21 7.54 8.11
N ILE A 133 -7.61 8.11 6.97
CA ILE A 133 -6.76 9.05 6.24
C ILE A 133 -6.57 10.37 6.99
N GLN A 134 -7.60 10.86 7.68
CA GLN A 134 -7.52 12.06 8.49
C GLN A 134 -6.58 11.87 9.69
N ASN A 135 -6.62 10.70 10.33
CA ASN A 135 -5.70 10.37 11.42
C ASN A 135 -4.24 10.35 10.94
N GLU A 136 -3.96 9.70 9.80
CA GLU A 136 -2.60 9.67 9.23
C GLU A 136 -2.14 11.06 8.80
N TYR A 137 -3.01 11.86 8.18
CA TYR A 137 -2.70 13.25 7.85
C TYR A 137 -2.29 14.05 9.10
N ASN A 138 -3.06 13.96 10.17
CA ASN A 138 -2.76 14.68 11.42
C ASN A 138 -1.45 14.21 12.08
N LEU A 139 -1.02 12.97 11.84
CA LEU A 139 0.25 12.45 12.36
C LEU A 139 1.46 13.03 11.64
N ILE A 140 1.38 13.31 10.33
CA ILE A 140 2.56 13.65 9.54
C ILE A 140 2.60 15.09 9.02
N LYS A 141 1.47 15.82 9.02
CA LYS A 141 1.34 17.14 8.38
C LYS A 141 2.36 18.19 8.85
N GLU A 142 2.79 18.12 10.11
CA GLU A 142 3.79 19.06 10.66
C GLU A 142 5.25 18.62 10.39
N GLU A 143 5.45 17.42 9.83
CA GLU A 143 6.76 16.85 9.56
C GLU A 143 7.16 16.96 8.07
N VAL A 144 6.23 17.41 7.21
CA VAL A 144 6.37 17.39 5.74
C VAL A 144 5.98 18.73 5.12
N ASP A 145 6.52 19.01 3.95
CA ASP A 145 6.20 20.23 3.19
C ASP A 145 4.92 20.08 2.37
N VAL A 146 4.59 18.84 1.97
CA VAL A 146 3.37 18.52 1.22
C VAL A 146 2.90 17.12 1.54
N VAL A 147 1.56 16.92 1.57
CA VAL A 147 0.95 15.60 1.72
C VAL A 147 0.27 15.19 0.41
N LEU A 148 0.58 13.99 -0.06
CA LEU A 148 -0.02 13.38 -1.24
C LEU A 148 -0.83 12.14 -0.85
N GLY A 149 -2.09 12.08 -1.31
CA GLY A 149 -2.92 10.88 -1.21
C GLY A 149 -2.52 9.85 -2.29
N LEU A 150 -2.00 8.70 -1.87
CA LEU A 150 -1.82 7.54 -2.72
C LEU A 150 -3.02 6.60 -2.51
N THR A 151 -4.17 7.00 -3.03
CA THR A 151 -5.46 6.41 -2.74
C THR A 151 -5.90 5.43 -3.82
N HIS A 152 -6.58 4.35 -3.40
CA HIS A 152 -7.23 3.40 -4.30
C HIS A 152 -8.73 3.37 -4.00
N VAL A 153 -9.45 4.40 -4.45
CA VAL A 153 -10.86 4.65 -4.15
C VAL A 153 -11.60 5.20 -5.38
N LYS A 154 -12.91 5.43 -5.27
CA LYS A 154 -13.65 6.12 -6.32
C LYS A 154 -13.34 7.62 -6.31
N ILE A 155 -13.45 8.27 -7.46
CA ILE A 155 -13.19 9.71 -7.60
C ILE A 155 -14.07 10.58 -6.67
N GLU A 156 -15.29 10.13 -6.34
CA GLU A 156 -16.15 10.82 -5.38
C GLU A 156 -15.54 10.83 -3.98
N HIS A 157 -14.92 9.70 -3.57
CA HIS A 157 -14.22 9.60 -2.29
C HIS A 157 -12.95 10.46 -2.28
N ASP A 158 -12.19 10.50 -3.38
CA ASP A 158 -11.01 11.38 -3.50
C ASP A 158 -11.39 12.85 -3.33
N ARG A 159 -12.49 13.27 -3.96
CA ARG A 159 -13.01 14.63 -3.80
C ARG A 159 -13.45 14.94 -2.36
N GLU A 160 -14.01 13.97 -1.67
CA GLU A 160 -14.38 14.10 -0.27
C GLU A 160 -13.15 14.17 0.65
N ILE A 161 -12.17 13.29 0.42
CA ILE A 161 -10.87 13.29 1.12
C ILE A 161 -10.19 14.66 0.96
N ALA A 162 -10.12 15.18 -0.27
CA ALA A 162 -9.51 16.47 -0.55
C ALA A 162 -10.22 17.66 0.14
N ARG A 163 -11.51 17.53 0.45
CA ARG A 163 -12.25 18.54 1.24
C ARG A 163 -12.04 18.41 2.75
N LEU A 164 -11.76 17.18 3.21
CA LEU A 164 -11.53 16.90 4.64
C LEU A 164 -10.12 17.30 5.09
N LEU A 165 -9.15 17.24 4.17
CA LEU A 165 -7.76 17.52 4.47
C LEU A 165 -7.44 18.96 4.03
N PRO A 166 -7.16 19.87 4.98
CA PRO A 166 -6.74 21.22 4.63
C PRO A 166 -5.41 21.23 3.89
N ASN A 167 -5.27 22.19 2.98
CA ASN A 167 -4.01 22.46 2.27
C ASN A 167 -3.01 23.11 3.21
#